data_489b8245e09e3cdb32a2c37c604f5326
#
_entry.id   489b8245e09e3cdb32a2c37c604f5326
#
_cell.length_a   1.000
_cell.length_b   1.000
_cell.length_c   1.000
_cell.angle_alpha   90.00
_cell.angle_beta   90.00
_cell.angle_gamma   90.00
#
_symmetry.space_group_name_H-M   'P 1'
#
loop_
_entity.id
_entity.type
_entity.pdbx_description
1 polymer ?
#
loop_
_entity_poly.entity_id
_entity_poly.type
_entity_poly.pdbx_seq_one_letter_code
_entity_poly.pdbx_strand_id
1 'polypeptide(L)'
;MISSLERFENIDDSSITAIQEEIDYLMDTLEILRATNEISNDAFLEAGSIQGGLSLILNLLSQGISEAEANSQLLRLKERAKSLNGTYPELDTKIESRR
;
A
#
# COMPACT_ATOMS: atom_id res chain seq x y z
N MET A 1 -2.54 -5.21 -3.42
CA MET A 1 -2.65 -3.89 -2.74
C MET A 1 -3.75 -3.89 -1.70
N ILE A 2 -4.93 -4.42 -2.02
CA ILE A 2 -6.04 -4.52 -1.06
C ILE A 2 -5.60 -5.25 0.20
N SER A 3 -5.02 -6.45 0.07
CA SER A 3 -4.60 -7.25 1.22
C SER A 3 -3.54 -6.56 2.06
N SER A 4 -2.64 -5.82 1.41
CA SER A 4 -1.62 -5.03 2.11
C SER A 4 -2.24 -4.00 3.04
N LEU A 5 -3.25 -3.26 2.57
CA LEU A 5 -3.89 -2.20 3.35
C LEU A 5 -4.86 -2.75 4.39
N GLU A 6 -5.48 -3.89 4.13
CA GLU A 6 -6.39 -4.54 5.08
C GLU A 6 -5.70 -5.06 6.33
N ARG A 7 -4.38 -5.13 6.33
CA ARG A 7 -3.59 -5.45 7.53
C ARG A 7 -3.73 -4.38 8.60
N PHE A 8 -4.16 -3.18 8.22
CA PHE A 8 -4.27 -2.02 9.11
C PHE A 8 -5.74 -1.62 9.23
N GLU A 9 -6.36 -1.86 10.40
CA GLU A 9 -7.71 -1.38 10.69
C GLU A 9 -7.67 0.04 11.25
N ASN A 10 -6.99 0.21 12.38
CA ASN A 10 -6.75 1.51 13.00
C ASN A 10 -5.25 1.66 13.20
N ILE A 11 -4.73 2.82 12.84
CA ILE A 11 -3.30 3.09 12.94
C ILE A 11 -3.04 4.20 13.96
N ASP A 12 -1.89 4.07 14.63
CA ASP A 12 -1.38 5.04 15.61
C ASP A 12 0.17 4.95 15.60
N ASP A 13 0.81 5.59 16.57
CA ASP A 13 2.27 5.57 16.65
C ASP A 13 2.84 4.15 16.76
N SER A 14 2.11 3.21 17.34
CA SER A 14 2.57 1.83 17.44
C SER A 14 2.54 1.08 16.11
N SER A 15 1.88 1.63 15.09
CA SER A 15 1.77 1.05 13.77
C SER A 15 2.96 1.38 12.86
N ILE A 16 3.80 2.34 13.24
CA ILE A 16 4.87 2.89 12.36
C ILE A 16 5.78 1.79 11.81
N THR A 17 6.27 0.91 12.66
CA THR A 17 7.16 -0.17 12.22
C THR A 17 6.48 -1.12 11.23
N ALA A 18 5.26 -1.53 11.52
CA ALA A 18 4.51 -2.44 10.64
C ALA A 18 4.20 -1.79 9.29
N ILE A 19 3.88 -0.49 9.28
CA ILE A 19 3.64 0.26 8.05
C ILE A 19 4.92 0.33 7.23
N GLN A 20 6.06 0.63 7.87
CA GLN A 20 7.34 0.69 7.17
C GLN A 20 7.72 -0.65 6.55
N GLU A 21 7.51 -1.74 7.26
CA GLU A 21 7.77 -3.09 6.75
C GLU A 21 6.91 -3.41 5.53
N GLU A 22 5.64 -3.01 5.55
CA GLU A 22 4.75 -3.22 4.42
C GLU A 22 5.15 -2.37 3.22
N ILE A 23 5.56 -1.11 3.44
CA ILE A 23 6.07 -0.24 2.38
C ILE A 23 7.29 -0.88 1.72
N ASP A 24 8.24 -1.35 2.51
CA ASP A 24 9.47 -1.98 2.00
C ASP A 24 9.13 -3.24 1.19
N TYR A 25 8.23 -4.05 1.69
CA TYR A 25 7.77 -5.25 0.98
C TYR A 25 7.15 -4.90 -0.37
N LEU A 26 6.27 -3.89 -0.39
CA LEU A 26 5.60 -3.47 -1.62
C LEU A 26 6.57 -2.89 -2.64
N MET A 27 7.53 -2.06 -2.20
CA MET A 27 8.53 -1.50 -3.10
C MET A 27 9.32 -2.60 -3.80
N ASP A 28 9.84 -3.55 -3.03
CA ASP A 28 10.65 -4.64 -3.56
C ASP A 28 9.82 -5.56 -4.46
N THR A 29 8.62 -5.93 -4.01
CA THR A 29 7.76 -6.87 -4.73
C THR A 29 7.27 -6.29 -6.05
N LEU A 30 6.83 -5.04 -6.07
CA LEU A 30 6.38 -4.39 -7.30
C LEU A 30 7.50 -4.27 -8.33
N GLU A 31 8.71 -3.96 -7.89
CA GLU A 31 9.88 -3.90 -8.79
C GLU A 31 10.16 -5.28 -9.42
N ILE A 32 10.10 -6.33 -8.63
CA ILE A 32 10.31 -7.70 -9.13
C ILE A 32 9.22 -8.07 -10.14
N LEU A 33 7.96 -7.82 -9.81
CA LEU A 33 6.85 -8.16 -10.69
C LEU A 33 6.92 -7.42 -12.02
N ARG A 34 7.33 -6.15 -11.99
CA ARG A 34 7.55 -5.38 -13.22
C ARG A 34 8.73 -5.93 -14.02
N ALA A 35 9.85 -6.20 -13.37
CA ALA A 35 11.07 -6.65 -14.02
C ALA A 35 10.90 -8.03 -14.70
N THR A 36 10.04 -8.88 -14.15
CA THR A 36 9.73 -10.21 -14.68
C THR A 36 8.53 -10.20 -15.63
N ASN A 37 7.99 -9.03 -15.96
CA ASN A 37 6.82 -8.86 -16.82
C ASN A 37 5.54 -9.54 -16.29
N GLU A 38 5.45 -9.77 -15.00
CA GLU A 38 4.24 -10.35 -14.38
C GLU A 38 3.14 -9.31 -14.22
N ILE A 39 3.49 -8.04 -14.19
CA ILE A 39 2.53 -6.93 -14.22
C ILE A 39 2.94 -5.91 -15.28
N SER A 40 1.97 -5.15 -15.79
CA SER A 40 2.22 -4.10 -16.77
C SER A 40 2.86 -2.87 -16.12
N ASN A 41 3.44 -1.99 -16.94
CA ASN A 41 3.92 -0.69 -16.47
C ASN A 41 2.79 0.14 -15.85
N ASP A 42 1.59 0.11 -16.45
CA ASP A 42 0.45 0.84 -15.92
C ASP A 42 0.04 0.34 -14.54
N ALA A 43 -0.02 -0.97 -14.35
CA ALA A 43 -0.29 -1.57 -13.04
C ALA A 43 0.79 -1.19 -12.03
N PHE A 44 2.05 -1.22 -12.43
CA PHE A 44 3.18 -0.84 -11.59
C PHE A 44 3.07 0.62 -11.12
N LEU A 45 2.77 1.54 -12.05
CA LEU A 45 2.67 2.96 -11.74
C LEU A 45 1.48 3.26 -10.80
N GLU A 46 0.33 2.64 -11.05
CA GLU A 46 -0.85 2.84 -10.20
C GLU A 46 -0.67 2.23 -8.81
N ALA A 47 -0.10 1.03 -8.72
CA ALA A 47 0.23 0.40 -7.43
C ALA A 47 1.28 1.22 -6.68
N GLY A 48 2.26 1.75 -7.38
CA GLY A 48 3.28 2.63 -6.81
C GLY A 48 2.69 3.90 -6.22
N SER A 49 1.65 4.45 -6.84
CA SER A 49 0.93 5.62 -6.31
C SER A 49 0.25 5.30 -4.98
N ILE A 50 -0.31 4.11 -4.82
CA ILE A 50 -0.92 3.69 -3.55
C ILE A 50 0.17 3.46 -2.50
N GLN A 51 1.25 2.80 -2.86
CA GLN A 51 2.40 2.60 -1.96
C GLN A 51 2.96 3.95 -1.50
N GLY A 52 3.05 4.92 -2.41
CA GLY A 52 3.46 6.30 -2.09
C GLY A 52 2.50 6.98 -1.12
N GLY A 53 1.19 6.72 -1.26
CA GLY A 53 0.18 7.20 -0.32
C GLY A 53 0.37 6.63 1.09
N LEU A 54 0.74 5.36 1.18
CA LEU A 54 1.04 4.73 2.48
C LEU A 54 2.31 5.34 3.10
N SER A 55 3.32 5.63 2.29
CA SER A 55 4.54 6.32 2.74
C SER A 55 4.23 7.71 3.29
N LEU A 56 3.31 8.44 2.64
CA LEU A 56 2.88 9.75 3.13
C LEU A 56 2.21 9.64 4.49
N ILE A 57 1.33 8.66 4.68
CA ILE A 57 0.68 8.41 5.97
C ILE A 57 1.71 8.14 7.05
N LEU A 58 2.72 7.31 6.75
CA LEU A 58 3.82 7.02 7.68
C LEU A 58 4.55 8.30 8.11
N ASN A 59 4.89 9.15 7.14
CA ASN A 59 5.57 10.42 7.42
C ASN A 59 4.71 11.34 8.30
N LEU A 60 3.42 11.41 8.02
CA LEU A 60 2.49 12.23 8.81
C LEU A 60 2.37 11.72 10.25
N LEU A 61 2.27 10.41 10.45
CA LEU A 61 2.28 9.82 11.79
C LEU A 61 3.57 10.15 12.55
N SER A 62 4.72 10.04 11.88
CA SER A 62 6.02 10.36 12.46
C SER A 62 6.14 11.82 12.86
N GLN A 63 5.40 12.71 12.20
CA GLN A 63 5.37 14.13 12.50
C GLN A 63 4.30 14.52 13.52
N GLY A 64 3.56 13.55 14.05
CA GLY A 64 2.58 13.79 15.12
C GLY A 64 1.19 14.19 14.65
N ILE A 65 0.81 13.84 13.41
CA ILE A 65 -0.59 14.03 12.95
C ILE A 65 -1.56 13.27 13.86
N SER A 66 -2.77 13.76 14.02
CA SER A 66 -3.77 13.07 14.84
C SER A 66 -4.10 11.68 14.26
N GLU A 67 -4.41 10.74 15.15
CA GLU A 67 -4.83 9.39 14.76
C GLU A 67 -6.07 9.44 13.88
N ALA A 68 -7.02 10.32 14.18
CA ALA A 68 -8.24 10.49 13.41
C ALA A 68 -7.92 10.87 11.96
N GLU A 69 -6.99 11.81 11.74
CA GLU A 69 -6.59 12.23 10.39
C GLU A 69 -5.82 11.11 9.67
N ALA A 70 -4.91 10.44 10.36
CA ALA A 70 -4.16 9.32 9.78
C ALA A 70 -5.10 8.19 9.31
N ASN A 71 -6.08 7.84 10.13
CA ASN A 71 -7.06 6.81 9.80
C ASN A 71 -8.01 7.25 8.68
N SER A 72 -8.33 8.54 8.59
CA SER A 72 -9.09 9.09 7.48
C SER A 72 -8.33 8.94 6.16
N GLN A 73 -7.05 9.25 6.17
CA GLN A 73 -6.16 9.08 5.00
C GLN A 73 -6.06 7.60 4.59
N LEU A 74 -5.93 6.71 5.57
CA LEU A 74 -5.87 5.27 5.31
C LEU A 74 -7.15 4.77 4.65
N LEU A 75 -8.31 5.24 5.12
CA LEU A 75 -9.59 4.84 4.53
C LEU A 75 -9.69 5.25 3.07
N ARG A 76 -9.27 6.47 2.73
CA ARG A 76 -9.22 6.94 1.33
C ARG A 76 -8.29 6.09 0.49
N LEU A 77 -7.16 5.70 1.05
CA LEU A 77 -6.19 4.86 0.34
C LEU A 77 -6.77 3.46 0.09
N LYS A 78 -7.49 2.91 1.05
CA LYS A 78 -8.22 1.64 0.89
C LYS A 78 -9.25 1.69 -0.24
N GLU A 79 -9.96 2.80 -0.37
CA GLU A 79 -10.91 3.00 -1.48
C GLU A 79 -10.19 3.01 -2.83
N ARG A 80 -9.05 3.66 -2.92
CA ARG A 80 -8.23 3.65 -4.13
C ARG A 80 -7.73 2.24 -4.46
N ALA A 81 -7.35 1.46 -3.45
CA ALA A 81 -6.91 0.09 -3.65
C ALA A 81 -8.04 -0.81 -4.18
N LYS A 82 -9.27 -0.58 -3.74
CA LYS A 82 -10.44 -1.29 -4.28
C LYS A 82 -10.64 -0.99 -5.75
N SER A 83 -10.52 0.29 -6.14
CA SER A 83 -10.62 0.68 -7.55
C SER A 83 -9.52 0.03 -8.39
N LEU A 84 -8.30 0.01 -7.87
CA LEU A 84 -7.17 -0.64 -8.52
C LEU A 84 -7.42 -2.13 -8.71
N ASN A 85 -7.97 -2.78 -7.70
CA ASN A 85 -8.30 -4.22 -7.76
C ASN A 85 -9.36 -4.51 -8.83
N GLY A 86 -10.27 -3.59 -9.08
CA GLY A 86 -11.25 -3.71 -10.16
C GLY A 86 -10.61 -3.64 -11.54
N THR A 87 -9.57 -2.82 -11.69
CA THR A 87 -8.85 -2.65 -12.95
C THR A 87 -7.83 -3.77 -13.18
N TYR A 88 -7.14 -4.21 -12.14
CA TYR A 88 -6.10 -5.24 -12.20
C TYR A 88 -6.40 -6.34 -11.17
N PRO A 89 -7.38 -7.22 -11.43
CA PRO A 89 -7.87 -8.16 -10.42
C PRO A 89 -6.85 -9.20 -9.96
N GLU A 90 -5.79 -9.45 -10.73
CA GLU A 90 -4.75 -10.42 -10.38
C GLU A 90 -3.61 -9.82 -9.58
N LEU A 91 -3.54 -8.49 -9.49
CA LEU A 91 -2.41 -7.81 -8.87
C LEU A 91 -2.24 -8.18 -7.39
N ASP A 92 -3.33 -8.18 -6.64
CA ASP A 92 -3.29 -8.50 -5.21
C ASP A 92 -2.76 -9.91 -4.96
N THR A 93 -3.26 -10.89 -5.72
CA THR A 93 -2.80 -12.29 -5.63
C THR A 93 -1.31 -12.40 -5.93
N LYS A 94 -0.83 -11.71 -6.97
CA LYS A 94 0.58 -11.72 -7.35
C LYS A 94 1.47 -11.13 -6.26
N ILE A 95 1.03 -10.05 -5.63
CA ILE A 95 1.76 -9.44 -4.51
C ILE A 95 1.79 -10.40 -3.31
N GLU A 96 0.63 -10.94 -2.93
CA GLU A 96 0.54 -11.79 -1.74
C GLU A 96 1.26 -13.12 -1.90
N SER A 97 1.32 -13.66 -3.11
CA SER A 97 1.98 -14.94 -3.37
C SER A 97 3.50 -14.92 -3.17
N ARG A 98 4.09 -13.74 -3.08
CA ARG A 98 5.54 -13.59 -2.89
C ARG A 98 5.93 -13.35 -1.41
N ARG A 99 4.96 -13.31 -0.51
CA ARG A 99 5.26 -13.16 0.92
C ARG A 99 6.05 -14.39 1.48
#